data_11ec93ff8fa3b84807457858d20b534d
#
_entry.id   11ec93ff8fa3b84807457858d20b534d
#
_cell.length_a   1.000
_cell.length_b   1.000
_cell.length_c   1.000
_cell.angle_alpha   90.00
_cell.angle_beta   90.00
_cell.angle_gamma   90.00
#
_symmetry.space_group_name_H-M   'P 1'
#
loop_
_entity.id
_entity.type
_entity.pdbx_description
1 polymer ?
#
loop_
_entity_poly.entity_id
_entity_poly.type
_entity_poly.pdbx_seq_one_letter_code
_entity_poly.pdbx_strand_id
1 'polypeptide(L)'
;MAAVLVDAGPMVAVFGARQPRAKHYLDLFKKAADMNWSLSTTLPCVVEASYLLAPPQRYTFLRWVGAGALSVFPFQQEMLDEFVGLMQRYTEAPRTEMDLADASLVWLASDTGVTTIMTTDVRDFSRYRLPDGRGFDIL
;
A
#
# COMPACT_ATOMS: atom_id res chain seq x y z
N MET A 1 1.49 -7.57 18.79
CA MET A 1 1.42 -6.39 17.91
C MET A 1 1.45 -6.85 16.46
N ALA A 2 0.44 -6.49 15.70
CA ALA A 2 0.39 -6.83 14.28
C ALA A 2 1.19 -5.83 13.45
N ALA A 3 1.77 -6.28 12.35
CA ALA A 3 2.40 -5.45 11.35
C ALA A 3 1.59 -5.55 10.05
N VAL A 4 1.27 -4.42 9.45
CA VAL A 4 0.35 -4.34 8.30
C VAL A 4 0.93 -3.37 7.26
N LEU A 5 0.91 -3.80 6.00
CA LEU A 5 1.24 -2.94 4.87
C LEU A 5 -0.01 -2.15 4.44
N VAL A 6 0.20 -0.94 3.96
CA VAL A 6 -0.90 -0.06 3.52
C VAL A 6 -0.65 0.41 2.10
N ASP A 7 -1.58 0.06 1.20
CA ASP A 7 -1.59 0.53 -0.19
C ASP A 7 -2.21 1.94 -0.27
N ALA A 8 -2.09 2.57 -1.42
CA ALA A 8 -2.65 3.91 -1.68
C ALA A 8 -4.17 3.98 -1.53
N GLY A 9 -4.89 2.95 -2.00
CA GLY A 9 -6.35 2.94 -2.00
C GLY A 9 -6.99 3.19 -0.64
N PRO A 10 -6.61 2.48 0.43
CA PRO A 10 -7.11 2.75 1.77
C PRO A 10 -6.85 4.18 2.26
N MET A 11 -5.71 4.75 1.95
CA MET A 11 -5.38 6.13 2.32
C MET A 11 -6.29 7.13 1.60
N VAL A 12 -6.54 6.91 0.31
CA VAL A 12 -7.49 7.73 -0.46
C VAL A 12 -8.91 7.56 0.07
N ALA A 13 -9.30 6.34 0.45
CA ALA A 13 -10.63 6.08 0.99
C ALA A 13 -10.90 6.86 2.28
N VAL A 14 -9.90 7.00 3.14
CA VAL A 14 -10.02 7.70 4.43
C VAL A 14 -9.97 9.21 4.27
N PHE A 15 -9.05 9.72 3.46
CA PHE A 15 -8.80 11.16 3.34
C PHE A 15 -9.59 11.83 2.22
N GLY A 16 -10.04 11.08 1.23
CA GLY A 16 -10.81 11.59 0.10
C GLY A 16 -12.26 11.91 0.47
N ALA A 17 -12.91 12.74 -0.36
CA ALA A 17 -14.33 13.05 -0.19
C ALA A 17 -15.19 11.91 -0.76
N ARG A 18 -16.19 11.48 0.00
CA ARG A 18 -17.23 10.52 -0.46
C ARG A 18 -16.67 9.25 -1.09
N GLN A 19 -15.65 8.66 -0.49
CA GLN A 19 -15.02 7.46 -1.02
C GLN A 19 -15.80 6.20 -0.63
N PRO A 20 -15.93 5.24 -1.57
CA PRO A 20 -16.47 3.93 -1.23
C PRO A 20 -15.57 3.25 -0.20
N ARG A 21 -16.17 2.47 0.69
CA ARG A 21 -15.47 1.73 1.74
C ARG A 21 -14.68 2.60 2.75
N ALA A 22 -14.93 3.91 2.76
CA ALA A 22 -14.30 4.81 3.74
C ALA A 22 -14.49 4.31 5.18
N LYS A 23 -15.70 3.90 5.54
CA LYS A 23 -16.01 3.38 6.87
C LYS A 23 -15.17 2.14 7.21
N HIS A 24 -15.03 1.22 6.28
CA HIS A 24 -14.23 0.00 6.48
C HIS A 24 -12.78 0.33 6.85
N TYR A 25 -12.14 1.24 6.10
CA TYR A 25 -10.76 1.62 6.35
C TYR A 25 -10.61 2.53 7.55
N LEU A 26 -11.56 3.43 7.79
CA LEU A 26 -11.58 4.22 9.03
C LEU A 26 -11.59 3.30 10.26
N ASP A 27 -12.43 2.28 10.26
CA ASP A 27 -12.51 1.31 11.35
C ASP A 27 -11.19 0.54 11.51
N LEU A 28 -10.56 0.16 10.40
CA LEU A 28 -9.25 -0.53 10.44
C LEU A 28 -8.14 0.38 10.99
N PHE A 29 -8.09 1.65 10.57
CA PHE A 29 -7.08 2.57 11.10
C PHE A 29 -7.29 2.87 12.58
N LYS A 30 -8.54 2.98 13.02
CA LYS A 30 -8.86 3.12 14.45
C LYS A 30 -8.42 1.89 15.24
N LYS A 31 -8.71 0.71 14.72
CA LYS A 31 -8.27 -0.55 15.33
C LYS A 31 -6.76 -0.63 15.40
N ALA A 32 -6.06 -0.22 14.33
CA ALA A 32 -4.62 -0.18 14.31
C ALA A 32 -4.05 0.73 15.42
N ALA A 33 -4.64 1.91 15.59
CA ALA A 33 -4.25 2.82 16.66
C ALA A 33 -4.50 2.23 18.05
N ASP A 34 -5.69 1.67 18.28
CA ASP A 34 -6.07 1.09 19.58
C ASP A 34 -5.22 -0.14 19.93
N MET A 35 -4.90 -0.96 18.95
CA MET A 35 -4.13 -2.20 19.12
C MET A 35 -2.63 -2.01 18.93
N ASN A 36 -2.21 -0.79 18.68
CA ASN A 36 -0.81 -0.44 18.44
C ASN A 36 -0.17 -1.26 17.31
N TRP A 37 -0.88 -1.40 16.18
CA TRP A 37 -0.34 -2.05 15.00
C TRP A 37 0.78 -1.21 14.38
N SER A 38 1.78 -1.88 13.85
CA SER A 38 2.83 -1.24 13.06
C SER A 38 2.37 -1.14 11.60
N LEU A 39 2.11 0.07 11.13
CA LEU A 39 1.70 0.32 9.74
C LEU A 39 2.89 0.75 8.90
N SER A 40 3.01 0.21 7.71
CA SER A 40 4.10 0.50 6.79
C SER A 40 3.58 0.65 5.36
N THR A 41 4.21 1.54 4.62
CA THR A 41 3.95 1.73 3.19
C THR A 41 5.26 2.07 2.48
N THR A 42 5.19 2.30 1.18
CA THR A 42 6.33 2.73 0.38
C THR A 42 6.12 4.15 -0.13
N LEU A 43 7.21 4.81 -0.50
CA LEU A 43 7.12 6.17 -1.07
C LEU A 43 6.24 6.22 -2.34
N PRO A 44 6.33 5.28 -3.30
CA PRO A 44 5.41 5.28 -4.45
C PRO A 44 3.93 5.27 -4.06
N CYS A 45 3.55 4.56 -3.02
CA CYS A 45 2.16 4.53 -2.53
C CYS A 45 1.72 5.89 -1.98
N VAL A 46 2.61 6.57 -1.25
CA VAL A 46 2.34 7.93 -0.74
C VAL A 46 2.17 8.92 -1.89
N VAL A 47 3.04 8.84 -2.90
CA VAL A 47 2.96 9.70 -4.09
C VAL A 47 1.65 9.47 -4.84
N GLU A 48 1.28 8.21 -5.06
CA GLU A 48 0.03 7.86 -5.73
C GLU A 48 -1.19 8.38 -4.96
N ALA A 49 -1.26 8.14 -3.66
CA ALA A 49 -2.36 8.63 -2.83
C ALA A 49 -2.43 10.16 -2.85
N SER A 50 -1.30 10.83 -2.75
CA SER A 50 -1.21 12.29 -2.84
C SER A 50 -1.75 12.81 -4.15
N TYR A 51 -1.41 12.16 -5.27
CA TYR A 51 -1.89 12.53 -6.59
C TYR A 51 -3.41 12.37 -6.73
N LEU A 52 -3.97 11.30 -6.15
CA LEU A 52 -5.40 10.99 -6.24
C LEU A 52 -6.27 11.85 -5.32
N LEU A 53 -5.67 12.51 -4.33
CA LEU A 53 -6.38 13.40 -3.41
C LEU A 53 -6.35 14.83 -3.94
N ALA A 54 -7.49 15.53 -3.81
CA ALA A 54 -7.56 16.94 -4.12
C ALA A 54 -7.12 17.78 -2.91
N PRO A 55 -6.61 19.02 -3.11
CA PRO A 55 -6.46 19.96 -2.00
C PRO A 55 -7.84 20.33 -1.44
N PRO A 56 -8.04 20.52 -0.11
CA PRO A 56 -7.04 20.45 0.96
C PRO A 56 -6.80 19.04 1.55
N GLN A 57 -7.55 18.02 1.10
CA GLN A 57 -7.42 16.65 1.62
C GLN A 57 -6.00 16.10 1.44
N ARG A 58 -5.37 16.43 0.32
CA ARG A 58 -3.97 16.07 0.04
C ARG A 58 -3.03 16.58 1.15
N TYR A 59 -3.23 17.81 1.58
CA TYR A 59 -2.38 18.41 2.61
C TYR A 59 -2.59 17.78 3.98
N THR A 60 -3.83 17.49 4.32
CA THR A 60 -4.17 16.77 5.56
C THR A 60 -3.53 15.38 5.58
N PHE A 61 -3.63 14.66 4.47
CA PHE A 61 -3.00 13.35 4.30
C PHE A 61 -1.48 13.42 4.47
N LEU A 62 -0.82 14.33 3.76
CA LEU A 62 0.63 14.45 3.83
C LEU A 62 1.13 14.83 5.22
N ARG A 63 0.39 15.68 5.95
CA ARG A 63 0.71 16.00 7.34
C ARG A 63 0.56 14.80 8.26
N TRP A 64 -0.46 14.00 8.04
CA TRP A 64 -0.67 12.76 8.79
C TRP A 64 0.48 11.78 8.58
N VAL A 65 0.93 11.59 7.36
CA VAL A 65 2.12 10.77 7.04
C VAL A 65 3.36 11.38 7.70
N GLY A 66 3.57 12.67 7.54
CA GLY A 66 4.73 13.39 8.10
C GLY A 66 4.79 13.36 9.62
N ALA A 67 3.64 13.24 10.28
CA ALA A 67 3.56 13.11 11.73
C ALA A 67 3.88 11.68 12.23
N GLY A 68 4.15 10.74 11.33
CA GLY A 68 4.57 9.39 11.70
C GLY A 68 3.44 8.40 11.91
N ALA A 69 2.27 8.65 11.32
CA ALA A 69 1.11 7.74 11.43
C ALA A 69 1.42 6.33 10.89
N LEU A 70 2.30 6.25 9.91
CA LEU A 70 2.86 5.00 9.40
C LEU A 70 4.32 5.22 8.97
N SER A 71 5.06 4.13 8.83
CA SER A 71 6.43 4.17 8.35
C SER A 71 6.44 4.14 6.83
N VAL A 72 7.17 5.07 6.21
CA VAL A 72 7.34 5.11 4.75
C VAL A 72 8.72 4.56 4.42
N PHE A 73 8.77 3.42 3.75
CA PHE A 73 10.03 2.77 3.40
C PHE A 73 10.52 3.28 2.04
N PRO A 74 11.74 3.83 1.99
CA PRO A 74 12.40 4.14 0.73
C PRO A 74 12.99 2.88 0.13
N PHE A 75 13.34 2.95 -1.14
CA PHE A 75 14.16 1.94 -1.80
C PHE A 75 15.28 2.63 -2.56
N GLN A 76 16.35 1.89 -2.81
CA GLN A 76 17.47 2.42 -3.54
C GLN A 76 17.26 2.32 -5.05
N GLN A 77 17.86 3.20 -5.79
CA GLN A 77 17.71 3.29 -7.25
C GLN A 77 17.96 1.94 -7.95
N GLU A 78 18.90 1.15 -7.45
CA GLU A 78 19.27 -0.14 -8.02
C GLU A 78 18.14 -1.18 -7.93
N MET A 79 17.20 -1.00 -7.01
CA MET A 79 16.05 -1.89 -6.85
C MET A 79 15.06 -1.79 -8.01
N LEU A 80 15.13 -0.73 -8.81
CA LEU A 80 14.21 -0.55 -9.94
C LEU A 80 14.29 -1.69 -10.96
N ASP A 81 15.46 -2.26 -11.17
CA ASP A 81 15.62 -3.41 -12.07
C ASP A 81 14.85 -4.64 -11.55
N GLU A 82 14.93 -4.90 -10.25
CA GLU A 82 14.16 -5.98 -9.60
C GLU A 82 12.65 -5.73 -9.71
N PHE A 83 12.21 -4.47 -9.54
CA PHE A 83 10.80 -4.12 -9.70
C PHE A 83 10.31 -4.34 -11.13
N VAL A 84 11.14 -4.06 -12.13
CA VAL A 84 10.80 -4.36 -13.54
C VAL A 84 10.52 -5.86 -13.71
N GLY A 85 11.32 -6.71 -13.13
CA GLY A 85 11.11 -8.17 -13.17
C GLY A 85 9.76 -8.57 -12.58
N LEU A 86 9.38 -7.99 -11.45
CA LEU A 86 8.05 -8.21 -10.84
C LEU A 86 6.92 -7.70 -11.73
N MET A 87 7.06 -6.49 -12.26
CA MET A 87 6.04 -5.88 -13.12
C MET A 87 5.82 -6.73 -14.38
N GLN A 88 6.87 -7.19 -15.02
CA GLN A 88 6.78 -8.06 -16.19
C GLN A 88 6.07 -9.37 -15.87
N ARG A 89 6.37 -9.97 -14.71
CA ARG A 89 5.77 -11.24 -14.29
C ARG A 89 4.25 -11.16 -14.10
N TYR A 90 3.74 -10.01 -13.62
CA TYR A 90 2.33 -9.86 -13.25
C TYR A 90 1.53 -8.98 -14.20
N THR A 91 2.11 -8.60 -15.34
CA THR A 91 1.41 -7.82 -16.34
C THR A 91 1.03 -8.69 -17.54
N GLU A 92 -0.28 -8.77 -17.80
CA GLU A 92 -0.87 -9.39 -18.99
C GLU A 92 -1.76 -8.35 -19.67
N ALA A 93 -1.14 -7.50 -20.47
CA ALA A 93 -1.87 -6.46 -21.18
C ALA A 93 -2.87 -7.09 -22.17
N PRO A 94 -4.11 -6.57 -22.30
CA PRO A 94 -4.65 -5.40 -21.59
C PRO A 94 -5.40 -5.73 -20.30
N ARG A 95 -5.37 -6.97 -19.82
CA ARG A 95 -6.21 -7.45 -18.71
C ARG A 95 -5.77 -6.97 -17.34
N THR A 96 -4.50 -7.07 -17.06
CA THR A 96 -3.91 -6.77 -15.74
C THR A 96 -2.57 -6.10 -15.91
N GLU A 97 -2.27 -5.22 -14.99
CA GLU A 97 -0.99 -4.52 -14.97
C GLU A 97 -0.53 -4.35 -13.51
N MET A 98 0.72 -4.69 -13.25
CA MET A 98 1.36 -4.35 -11.99
C MET A 98 2.12 -3.03 -12.19
N ASP A 99 1.78 -2.01 -11.43
CA ASP A 99 2.50 -0.75 -11.46
C ASP A 99 3.67 -0.72 -10.47
N LEU A 100 4.40 0.39 -10.46
CA LEU A 100 5.56 0.55 -9.58
C LEU A 100 5.18 0.51 -8.09
N ALA A 101 4.05 1.10 -7.73
CA ALA A 101 3.59 1.10 -6.35
C ALA A 101 3.31 -0.34 -5.86
N ASP A 102 2.62 -1.15 -6.67
CA ASP A 102 2.37 -2.56 -6.37
C ASP A 102 3.68 -3.34 -6.22
N ALA A 103 4.61 -3.17 -7.17
CA ALA A 103 5.90 -3.84 -7.14
C ALA A 103 6.68 -3.48 -5.86
N SER A 104 6.63 -2.22 -5.45
CA SER A 104 7.30 -1.77 -4.23
C SER A 104 6.72 -2.41 -2.97
N LEU A 105 5.40 -2.65 -2.93
CA LEU A 105 4.75 -3.33 -1.80
C LEU A 105 5.09 -4.82 -1.75
N VAL A 106 5.14 -5.49 -2.89
CA VAL A 106 5.59 -6.90 -2.96
C VAL A 106 7.04 -7.01 -2.46
N TRP A 107 7.90 -6.10 -2.89
CA TRP A 107 9.27 -6.02 -2.39
C TRP A 107 9.32 -5.80 -0.88
N LEU A 108 8.55 -4.84 -0.36
CA LEU A 108 8.52 -4.55 1.07
C LEU A 108 8.04 -5.76 1.88
N ALA A 109 7.02 -6.46 1.39
CA ALA A 109 6.54 -7.70 2.01
C ALA A 109 7.64 -8.76 2.06
N SER A 110 8.38 -8.92 0.98
CA SER A 110 9.50 -9.87 0.91
C SER A 110 10.63 -9.47 1.86
N ASP A 111 10.98 -8.19 1.92
CA ASP A 111 12.06 -7.68 2.76
C ASP A 111 11.75 -7.75 4.26
N THR A 112 10.52 -7.47 4.64
CA THR A 112 10.08 -7.42 6.05
C THR A 112 9.45 -8.71 6.55
N GLY A 113 8.99 -9.58 5.66
CA GLY A 113 8.20 -10.76 6.00
C GLY A 113 6.73 -10.45 6.33
N VAL A 114 6.30 -9.21 6.19
CA VAL A 114 4.92 -8.78 6.50
C VAL A 114 4.04 -9.01 5.27
N THR A 115 3.01 -9.84 5.41
CA THR A 115 2.08 -10.17 4.31
C THR A 115 0.64 -9.74 4.55
N THR A 116 0.32 -9.21 5.71
CA THR A 116 -0.99 -8.62 5.97
C THR A 116 -1.05 -7.23 5.36
N ILE A 117 -2.08 -6.94 4.58
CA ILE A 117 -2.17 -5.71 3.80
C ILE A 117 -3.58 -5.11 3.80
N MET A 118 -3.65 -3.79 3.85
CA MET A 118 -4.84 -3.03 3.50
C MET A 118 -4.72 -2.58 2.05
N THR A 119 -5.61 -3.01 1.19
CA THR A 119 -5.66 -2.60 -0.22
C THR A 119 -7.10 -2.63 -0.73
N THR A 120 -7.43 -1.69 -1.61
CA THR A 120 -8.69 -1.72 -2.36
C THR A 120 -8.59 -2.62 -3.58
N ASP A 121 -7.38 -2.99 -3.98
CA ASP A 121 -7.12 -3.82 -5.16
C ASP A 121 -7.03 -5.29 -4.76
N VAL A 122 -8.14 -5.84 -4.33
CA VAL A 122 -8.23 -7.23 -3.86
C VAL A 122 -7.89 -8.22 -4.97
N ARG A 123 -8.33 -7.95 -6.20
CA ARG A 123 -8.09 -8.84 -7.34
C ARG A 123 -6.60 -9.05 -7.58
N ASP A 124 -5.83 -7.97 -7.68
CA ASP A 124 -4.41 -8.07 -8.01
C ASP A 124 -3.59 -8.60 -6.83
N PHE A 125 -3.83 -8.11 -5.62
CA PHE A 125 -3.10 -8.59 -4.45
C PHE A 125 -3.44 -10.04 -4.07
N SER A 126 -4.57 -10.58 -4.53
CA SER A 126 -4.86 -12.01 -4.42
C SER A 126 -4.02 -12.87 -5.36
N ARG A 127 -3.48 -12.29 -6.43
CA ARG A 127 -2.63 -13.01 -7.41
C ARG A 127 -1.15 -12.93 -7.07
N TYR A 128 -0.71 -11.83 -6.46
CA TYR A 128 0.70 -11.62 -6.18
C TYR A 128 1.25 -12.63 -5.19
N ARG A 129 2.48 -13.05 -5.41
CA ARG A 129 3.20 -13.97 -4.53
C ARG A 129 4.61 -13.45 -4.28
N LEU A 130 5.07 -13.62 -3.05
CA LEU A 130 6.46 -13.39 -2.69
C LEU A 130 7.35 -14.44 -3.35
N PRO A 131 8.67 -14.20 -3.44
CA PRO A 131 9.60 -15.20 -4.00
C PRO A 131 9.52 -16.57 -3.31
N ASP A 132 9.17 -16.62 -2.01
CA ASP A 132 9.00 -17.86 -1.26
C ASP A 132 7.62 -18.52 -1.45
N GLY A 133 6.75 -17.95 -2.29
CA GLY A 133 5.44 -18.48 -2.63
C GLY A 133 4.30 -18.02 -1.73
N ARG A 134 4.57 -17.26 -0.67
CA ARG A 134 3.51 -16.74 0.20
C ARG A 134 2.66 -15.70 -0.53
N GLY A 135 1.35 -15.72 -0.27
CA GLY A 135 0.43 -14.70 -0.73
C GLY A 135 0.17 -13.65 0.33
N PHE A 136 -0.74 -12.72 0.03
CA PHE A 136 -1.13 -11.65 0.94
C PHE A 136 -2.42 -12.00 1.69
N ASP A 137 -2.48 -11.60 2.97
CA ASP A 137 -3.70 -11.59 3.78
C ASP A 137 -4.31 -10.20 3.70
N ILE A 138 -5.44 -10.10 3.03
CA ILE A 138 -6.09 -8.80 2.75
C ILE A 138 -7.14 -8.52 3.83
N LEU A 139 -6.99 -7.37 4.47
CA LEU A 139 -7.94 -6.89 5.50
C LEU A 139 -9.16 -6.19 4.91
#